data_f8e7519930d88761749a57d3737a0f44
#
_entry.id   f8e7519930d88761749a57d3737a0f44
#
_cell.length_a   1.000
_cell.length_b   1.000
_cell.length_c   1.000
_cell.angle_alpha   90.00
_cell.angle_beta   90.00
_cell.angle_gamma   90.00
#
_symmetry.space_group_name_H-M   'P 1'
#
loop_
_entity.id
_entity.type
_entity.pdbx_description
1 polymer ?
#
loop_
_entity_poly.entity_id
_entity_poly.type
_entity_poly.pdbx_seq_one_letter_code
_entity_poly.pdbx_strand_id
1 'polypeptide(L)'
;MATLSKNDTFGPRPSSRARWIGVLQRQGALVALMVLVIFGSLRYEGFLGAYNISEFLRYNSMFGLIALGMTFVIMTGGIDLSVGAVAAMASVLAALLSPYGLFPTLLASVLAGILVGLFNGWVIAKLSIPPFITTLATLLAGRGMALILAKNASVGVDGGSGFIEIGRNAFGIPIPVIILVVAYIIGSVILNYTRFGRHVLALGGNEEAARLMGLSNDRIKLTVYAMSGGLAGLAGVILASLTFTGLPTEGVGWELSAIAAVVVGGTLLTGGLGSVGATLVGVILLGLIFNILNFENGYGSFSLSAYWQSVIRGAFLLIVIILQNRLIRRREIL
;
A
#
# COMPACT_ATOMS: atom_id res chain seq x y z
N MET A 1 -51.12 8.70 -36.41
CA MET A 1 -49.78 8.45 -36.96
C MET A 1 -48.90 9.64 -36.55
N ALA A 2 -48.25 9.58 -35.40
CA ALA A 2 -47.36 10.63 -34.93
C ALA A 2 -45.92 10.20 -35.21
N THR A 3 -45.24 10.95 -36.07
CA THR A 3 -43.83 10.77 -36.44
C THR A 3 -42.96 11.10 -35.25
N LEU A 4 -42.35 10.08 -34.64
CA LEU A 4 -41.28 10.25 -33.66
C LEU A 4 -40.06 10.87 -34.36
N SER A 5 -39.75 12.10 -33.98
CA SER A 5 -38.55 12.81 -34.39
C SER A 5 -37.33 12.09 -33.83
N LYS A 6 -36.47 11.64 -34.73
CA LYS A 6 -35.22 10.93 -34.52
C LYS A 6 -34.08 11.94 -34.41
N ASN A 7 -34.16 12.88 -33.48
CA ASN A 7 -33.03 13.79 -33.19
C ASN A 7 -32.97 14.13 -31.72
N ASP A 8 -31.73 14.15 -31.20
CA ASP A 8 -31.25 14.67 -29.92
C ASP A 8 -31.02 13.67 -28.79
N THR A 9 -29.99 12.82 -29.00
CA THR A 9 -29.29 12.17 -27.86
C THR A 9 -27.77 12.41 -27.89
N PHE A 10 -27.31 13.48 -28.48
CA PHE A 10 -25.91 13.92 -28.34
C PHE A 10 -25.88 15.25 -27.59
N GLY A 11 -25.72 15.16 -26.28
CA GLY A 11 -25.36 16.32 -25.48
C GLY A 11 -24.08 16.98 -26.03
N PRO A 12 -23.84 18.28 -25.79
CA PRO A 12 -22.70 19.01 -26.35
C PRO A 12 -21.40 18.27 -26.03
N ARG A 13 -20.60 18.03 -27.08
CA ARG A 13 -19.28 17.40 -26.93
C ARG A 13 -18.46 18.21 -25.91
N PRO A 14 -17.92 17.56 -24.87
CA PRO A 14 -17.16 18.29 -23.85
C PRO A 14 -16.03 19.08 -24.51
N SER A 15 -15.88 20.33 -24.15
CA SER A 15 -14.83 21.21 -24.65
C SER A 15 -13.46 20.55 -24.47
N SER A 16 -12.47 20.89 -25.30
CA SER A 16 -11.10 20.39 -25.17
C SER A 16 -10.56 20.61 -23.73
N ARG A 17 -10.91 21.73 -23.12
CA ARG A 17 -10.59 22.07 -21.73
C ARG A 17 -11.19 21.09 -20.72
N ALA A 18 -12.45 20.67 -20.91
CA ALA A 18 -13.11 19.69 -20.05
C ALA A 18 -12.51 18.28 -20.22
N ARG A 19 -12.04 17.92 -21.42
CA ARG A 19 -11.30 16.67 -21.66
C ARG A 19 -9.95 16.65 -20.95
N TRP A 20 -9.17 17.73 -21.04
CA TRP A 20 -7.88 17.84 -20.35
C TRP A 20 -8.04 17.83 -18.83
N ILE A 21 -9.04 18.49 -18.27
CA ILE A 21 -9.37 18.43 -16.84
C ILE A 21 -9.74 17.01 -16.44
N GLY A 22 -10.50 16.27 -17.24
CA GLY A 22 -10.85 14.87 -16.98
C GLY A 22 -9.64 13.92 -17.02
N VAL A 23 -8.68 14.15 -17.90
CA VAL A 23 -7.41 13.40 -17.98
C VAL A 23 -6.53 13.72 -16.76
N LEU A 24 -6.35 14.99 -16.43
CA LEU A 24 -5.61 15.44 -15.24
C LEU A 24 -6.23 14.89 -13.94
N GLN A 25 -7.56 14.81 -13.85
CA GLN A 25 -8.24 14.23 -12.70
C GLN A 25 -8.06 12.72 -12.57
N ARG A 26 -7.94 12.00 -13.70
CA ARG A 26 -7.72 10.55 -13.72
C ARG A 26 -6.24 10.16 -13.60
N GLN A 27 -5.34 11.02 -14.02
CA GLN A 27 -3.90 10.74 -14.10
C GLN A 27 -3.05 11.75 -13.33
N GLY A 28 -3.64 12.51 -12.41
CA GLY A 28 -2.93 13.55 -11.65
C GLY A 28 -1.71 13.04 -10.90
N ALA A 29 -1.79 11.86 -10.31
CA ALA A 29 -0.66 11.21 -9.65
C ALA A 29 0.48 10.89 -10.64
N LEU A 30 0.14 10.48 -11.88
CA LEU A 30 1.11 10.15 -12.92
C LEU A 30 1.80 11.42 -13.46
N VAL A 31 1.04 12.50 -13.62
CA VAL A 31 1.60 13.81 -13.99
C VAL A 31 2.52 14.35 -12.90
N ALA A 32 2.10 14.28 -11.65
CA ALA A 32 2.93 14.67 -10.50
C ALA A 32 4.22 13.85 -10.42
N LEU A 33 4.11 12.53 -10.64
CA LEU A 33 5.28 11.64 -10.70
C LEU A 33 6.27 12.08 -11.80
N MET A 34 5.78 12.32 -13.02
CA MET A 34 6.65 12.77 -14.12
C MET A 34 7.32 14.12 -13.80
N VAL A 35 6.58 15.07 -13.23
CA VAL A 35 7.13 16.37 -12.83
C VAL A 35 8.24 16.21 -11.80
N LEU A 36 8.04 15.36 -10.79
CA LEU A 36 9.06 15.12 -9.76
C LEU A 36 10.29 14.38 -10.31
N VAL A 37 10.12 13.42 -11.23
CA VAL A 37 11.25 12.76 -11.90
C VAL A 37 12.06 13.76 -12.70
N ILE A 38 11.42 14.62 -13.48
CA ILE A 38 12.10 15.68 -14.25
C ILE A 38 12.81 16.65 -13.30
N PHE A 39 12.14 17.10 -12.25
CA PHE A 39 12.73 18.00 -11.26
C PHE A 39 13.97 17.37 -10.60
N GLY A 40 13.84 16.14 -10.11
CA GLY A 40 14.95 15.42 -9.46
C GLY A 40 16.13 15.19 -10.40
N SER A 41 15.86 14.82 -11.67
CA SER A 41 16.92 14.59 -12.67
C SER A 41 17.68 15.86 -13.08
N LEU A 42 17.00 17.02 -13.07
CA LEU A 42 17.64 18.30 -13.39
C LEU A 42 18.36 18.92 -12.19
N ARG A 43 17.91 18.64 -10.97
CA ARG A 43 18.40 19.29 -9.75
C ARG A 43 19.54 18.53 -9.06
N TYR A 44 19.53 17.19 -9.14
CA TYR A 44 20.46 16.35 -8.36
C TYR A 44 21.32 15.47 -9.26
N GLU A 45 22.63 15.59 -9.09
CA GLU A 45 23.58 14.69 -9.73
C GLU A 45 23.43 13.26 -9.17
N GLY A 46 23.44 12.26 -10.05
CA GLY A 46 23.25 10.86 -9.66
C GLY A 46 21.80 10.45 -9.33
N PHE A 47 20.80 11.33 -9.46
CA PHE A 47 19.39 11.01 -9.19
C PHE A 47 18.88 9.82 -10.01
N LEU A 48 19.19 9.77 -11.29
CA LEU A 48 18.89 8.63 -12.17
C LEU A 48 20.02 7.59 -12.21
N GLY A 49 20.98 7.67 -11.29
CA GLY A 49 22.07 6.70 -11.18
C GLY A 49 21.56 5.33 -10.78
N ALA A 50 22.20 4.27 -11.31
CA ALA A 50 21.78 2.88 -11.07
C ALA A 50 21.70 2.53 -9.57
N TYR A 51 22.59 3.07 -8.75
CA TYR A 51 22.59 2.86 -7.32
C TYR A 51 21.33 3.45 -6.67
N ASN A 52 21.03 4.74 -6.93
CA ASN A 52 19.85 5.39 -6.35
C ASN A 52 18.56 4.72 -6.81
N ILE A 53 18.44 4.39 -8.10
CA ILE A 53 17.25 3.69 -8.61
C ILE A 53 17.07 2.33 -7.94
N SER A 54 18.17 1.56 -7.79
CA SER A 54 18.12 0.25 -7.15
C SER A 54 17.67 0.34 -5.70
N GLU A 55 18.27 1.23 -4.90
CA GLU A 55 17.91 1.42 -3.49
C GLU A 55 16.51 1.99 -3.32
N PHE A 56 16.12 2.95 -4.16
CA PHE A 56 14.77 3.50 -4.21
C PHE A 56 13.72 2.41 -4.45
N LEU A 57 13.91 1.59 -5.47
CA LEU A 57 12.98 0.50 -5.81
C LEU A 57 12.97 -0.60 -4.74
N ARG A 58 14.12 -0.95 -4.20
CA ARG A 58 14.28 -1.94 -3.14
C ARG A 58 13.49 -1.55 -1.89
N TYR A 59 13.68 -0.32 -1.41
CA TYR A 59 12.99 0.17 -0.23
C TYR A 59 11.48 0.32 -0.47
N ASN A 60 11.08 0.86 -1.63
CA ASN A 60 9.66 1.03 -1.95
C ASN A 60 8.93 -0.28 -2.24
N SER A 61 9.64 -1.40 -2.44
CA SER A 61 9.01 -2.72 -2.60
C SER A 61 8.23 -3.13 -1.35
N MET A 62 8.75 -2.87 -0.16
CA MET A 62 8.07 -3.17 1.10
C MET A 62 6.78 -2.35 1.23
N PHE A 63 6.87 -1.04 1.00
CA PHE A 63 5.68 -0.16 1.05
C PHE A 63 4.66 -0.52 -0.02
N GLY A 64 5.12 -0.91 -1.21
CA GLY A 64 4.27 -1.35 -2.30
C GLY A 64 3.46 -2.60 -1.94
N LEU A 65 4.07 -3.59 -1.29
CA LEU A 65 3.37 -4.79 -0.83
C LEU A 65 2.28 -4.45 0.20
N ILE A 66 2.61 -3.63 1.19
CA ILE A 66 1.65 -3.16 2.19
C ILE A 66 0.52 -2.35 1.54
N ALA A 67 0.85 -1.44 0.62
CA ALA A 67 -0.13 -0.64 -0.11
C ALA A 67 -1.03 -1.50 -1.00
N LEU A 68 -0.51 -2.58 -1.58
CA LEU A 68 -1.33 -3.53 -2.34
C LEU A 68 -2.39 -4.20 -1.46
N GLY A 69 -2.02 -4.67 -0.26
CA GLY A 69 -2.97 -5.21 0.71
C GLY A 69 -4.01 -4.17 1.14
N MET A 70 -3.54 -2.98 1.51
CA MET A 70 -4.38 -1.84 1.88
C MET A 70 -5.36 -1.44 0.76
N THR A 71 -4.98 -1.59 -0.51
CA THR A 71 -5.86 -1.31 -1.65
C THR A 71 -7.12 -2.15 -1.60
N PHE A 72 -6.99 -3.46 -1.39
CA PHE A 72 -8.15 -4.35 -1.28
C PHE A 72 -8.98 -4.05 -0.04
N VAL A 73 -8.34 -3.73 1.09
CA VAL A 73 -9.03 -3.34 2.34
C VAL A 73 -9.84 -2.07 2.12
N ILE A 74 -9.24 -1.01 1.57
CA ILE A 74 -9.93 0.27 1.31
C ILE A 74 -11.05 0.10 0.28
N MET A 75 -10.87 -0.74 -0.74
CA MET A 75 -11.93 -1.04 -1.71
C MET A 75 -13.18 -1.67 -1.07
N THR A 76 -13.06 -2.34 0.09
CA THR A 76 -14.22 -2.83 0.86
C THR A 76 -14.83 -1.79 1.79
N GLY A 77 -14.31 -0.55 1.83
CA GLY A 77 -14.70 0.49 2.79
C GLY A 77 -14.03 0.33 4.17
N GLY A 78 -13.06 -0.59 4.31
CA GLY A 78 -12.30 -0.81 5.54
C GLY A 78 -10.97 -0.06 5.58
N ILE A 79 -10.33 -0.09 6.75
CA ILE A 79 -8.95 0.41 6.96
C ILE A 79 -8.22 -0.62 7.83
N ASP A 80 -6.97 -0.93 7.50
CA ASP A 80 -6.12 -1.83 8.28
C ASP A 80 -4.91 -1.07 8.86
N LEU A 81 -5.03 -0.67 10.11
CA LEU A 81 -3.95 0.02 10.82
C LEU A 81 -2.87 -0.94 11.32
N SER A 82 -3.12 -2.24 11.36
CA SER A 82 -2.19 -3.22 11.92
C SER A 82 -0.98 -3.51 11.05
N VAL A 83 -1.00 -3.17 9.76
CA VAL A 83 -0.02 -3.59 8.75
C VAL A 83 1.43 -3.24 9.11
N GLY A 84 1.68 -2.06 9.70
CA GLY A 84 3.02 -1.66 10.14
C GLY A 84 3.53 -2.50 11.31
N ALA A 85 2.68 -2.78 12.29
CA ALA A 85 3.02 -3.63 13.43
C ALA A 85 3.18 -5.10 13.03
N VAL A 86 2.36 -5.59 12.10
CA VAL A 86 2.48 -6.93 11.52
C VAL A 86 3.81 -7.08 10.76
N ALA A 87 4.21 -6.08 9.97
CA ALA A 87 5.50 -6.09 9.29
C ALA A 87 6.67 -6.10 10.29
N ALA A 88 6.61 -5.29 11.36
CA ALA A 88 7.61 -5.31 12.42
C ALA A 88 7.68 -6.67 13.14
N MET A 89 6.55 -7.22 13.53
CA MET A 89 6.49 -8.55 14.14
C MET A 89 7.04 -9.64 13.20
N ALA A 90 6.67 -9.60 11.93
CA ALA A 90 7.17 -10.54 10.92
C ALA A 90 8.67 -10.38 10.68
N SER A 91 9.23 -9.16 10.75
CA SER A 91 10.68 -8.95 10.63
C SER A 91 11.45 -9.55 11.79
N VAL A 92 10.94 -9.41 13.02
CA VAL A 92 11.52 -10.05 14.21
C VAL A 92 11.44 -11.57 14.10
N LEU A 93 10.27 -12.09 13.72
CA LEU A 93 10.09 -13.53 13.53
C LEU A 93 11.02 -14.09 12.44
N ALA A 94 11.18 -13.34 11.35
CA ALA A 94 12.10 -13.69 10.28
C ALA A 94 13.56 -13.73 10.76
N ALA A 95 13.98 -12.76 11.57
CA ALA A 95 15.33 -12.76 12.14
C ALA A 95 15.56 -13.94 13.10
N LEU A 96 14.60 -14.24 13.97
CA LEU A 96 14.66 -15.39 14.90
C LEU A 96 14.71 -16.74 14.18
N LEU A 97 14.00 -16.87 13.03
CA LEU A 97 13.94 -18.09 12.26
C LEU A 97 14.98 -18.17 11.14
N SER A 98 15.73 -17.10 10.90
CA SER A 98 16.73 -17.03 9.85
C SER A 98 17.76 -18.18 9.86
N PRO A 99 18.19 -18.75 11.02
CA PRO A 99 19.09 -19.91 11.02
C PRO A 99 18.54 -21.17 10.32
N TYR A 100 17.21 -21.27 10.19
CA TYR A 100 16.55 -22.39 9.51
C TYR A 100 16.47 -22.25 7.99
N GLY A 101 17.00 -21.17 7.44
CA GLY A 101 17.01 -20.89 6.00
C GLY A 101 15.81 -20.09 5.51
N LEU A 102 15.81 -19.79 4.21
CA LEU A 102 14.82 -18.89 3.59
C LEU A 102 13.39 -19.41 3.67
N PHE A 103 13.16 -20.68 3.28
CA PHE A 103 11.79 -21.20 3.10
C PHE A 103 11.00 -21.29 4.41
N PRO A 104 11.51 -21.91 5.50
CA PRO A 104 10.80 -21.96 6.78
C PRO A 104 10.55 -20.56 7.35
N THR A 105 11.52 -19.67 7.22
CA THR A 105 11.44 -18.29 7.70
C THR A 105 10.37 -17.49 6.98
N LEU A 106 10.35 -17.56 5.65
CA LEU A 106 9.35 -16.91 4.81
C LEU A 106 7.94 -17.42 5.15
N LEU A 107 7.77 -18.75 5.17
CA LEU A 107 6.48 -19.38 5.43
C LEU A 107 5.92 -18.98 6.80
N ALA A 108 6.72 -19.10 7.85
CA ALA A 108 6.28 -18.81 9.22
C ALA A 108 5.92 -17.33 9.38
N SER A 109 6.75 -16.40 8.86
CA SER A 109 6.52 -14.97 9.00
C SER A 109 5.30 -14.50 8.20
N VAL A 110 5.11 -15.01 6.98
CA VAL A 110 3.92 -14.70 6.17
C VAL A 110 2.66 -15.30 6.78
N LEU A 111 2.72 -16.55 7.28
CA LEU A 111 1.59 -17.18 7.97
C LEU A 111 1.20 -16.42 9.24
N ALA A 112 2.17 -15.95 10.03
CA ALA A 112 1.88 -15.10 11.19
C ALA A 112 1.11 -13.83 10.78
N GLY A 113 1.51 -13.16 9.70
CA GLY A 113 0.77 -12.03 9.14
C GLY A 113 -0.64 -12.40 8.68
N ILE A 114 -0.80 -13.52 7.97
CA ILE A 114 -2.11 -14.04 7.53
C ILE A 114 -3.01 -14.32 8.74
N LEU A 115 -2.49 -14.92 9.80
CA LEU A 115 -3.25 -15.23 11.02
C LEU A 115 -3.76 -13.96 11.72
N VAL A 116 -2.93 -12.92 11.82
CA VAL A 116 -3.38 -11.61 12.35
C VAL A 116 -4.45 -11.01 11.44
N GLY A 117 -4.26 -11.05 10.13
CA GLY A 117 -5.26 -10.57 9.17
C GLY A 117 -6.57 -11.36 9.24
N LEU A 118 -6.52 -12.68 9.35
CA LEU A 118 -7.70 -13.54 9.55
C LEU A 118 -8.42 -13.18 10.86
N PHE A 119 -7.69 -12.95 11.94
CA PHE A 119 -8.26 -12.51 13.20
C PHE A 119 -8.99 -11.18 13.04
N ASN A 120 -8.35 -10.17 12.41
CA ASN A 120 -8.97 -8.89 12.11
C ASN A 120 -10.25 -9.08 11.28
N GLY A 121 -10.15 -9.81 10.18
CA GLY A 121 -11.29 -10.08 9.31
C GLY A 121 -12.42 -10.81 10.00
N TRP A 122 -12.12 -11.75 10.91
CA TRP A 122 -13.13 -12.46 11.69
C TRP A 122 -13.85 -11.54 12.68
N VAL A 123 -13.11 -10.72 13.45
CA VAL A 123 -13.69 -9.75 14.39
C VAL A 123 -14.59 -8.77 13.65
N ILE A 124 -14.13 -8.23 12.53
CA ILE A 124 -14.87 -7.25 11.72
C ILE A 124 -16.13 -7.88 11.11
N ALA A 125 -16.01 -9.10 10.57
CA ALA A 125 -17.10 -9.76 9.86
C ALA A 125 -18.15 -10.35 10.81
N LYS A 126 -17.72 -11.02 11.89
CA LYS A 126 -18.61 -11.79 12.77
C LYS A 126 -19.09 -11.01 13.97
N LEU A 127 -18.24 -10.18 14.55
CA LEU A 127 -18.60 -9.36 15.71
C LEU A 127 -19.09 -7.97 15.32
N SER A 128 -19.07 -7.64 14.02
CA SER A 128 -19.49 -6.33 13.48
C SER A 128 -18.78 -5.15 14.14
N ILE A 129 -17.55 -5.37 14.62
CA ILE A 129 -16.73 -4.30 15.20
C ILE A 129 -16.13 -3.48 14.05
N PRO A 130 -16.17 -2.14 14.13
CA PRO A 130 -15.59 -1.30 13.08
C PRO A 130 -14.14 -1.64 12.77
N PRO A 131 -13.73 -1.67 11.48
CA PRO A 131 -12.38 -2.01 11.05
C PRO A 131 -11.29 -1.21 11.76
N PHE A 132 -11.48 0.10 11.88
CA PHE A 132 -10.54 1.00 12.55
C PHE A 132 -10.25 0.59 14.00
N ILE A 133 -11.30 0.25 14.78
CA ILE A 133 -11.15 -0.15 16.19
C ILE A 133 -10.42 -1.49 16.30
N THR A 134 -10.83 -2.47 15.49
CA THR A 134 -10.23 -3.80 15.46
C THR A 134 -8.74 -3.73 15.11
N THR A 135 -8.40 -3.04 14.02
CA THR A 135 -7.02 -2.99 13.52
C THR A 135 -6.12 -2.10 14.36
N LEU A 136 -6.67 -1.09 15.05
CA LEU A 136 -5.93 -0.32 16.06
C LEU A 136 -5.57 -1.19 17.27
N ALA A 137 -6.50 -2.01 17.75
CA ALA A 137 -6.20 -2.94 18.84
C ALA A 137 -5.11 -3.95 18.45
N THR A 138 -5.18 -4.50 17.25
CA THR A 138 -4.16 -5.43 16.74
C THR A 138 -2.84 -4.75 16.38
N LEU A 139 -2.83 -3.46 16.02
CA LEU A 139 -1.60 -2.66 15.91
C LEU A 139 -0.86 -2.65 17.25
N LEU A 140 -1.57 -2.33 18.34
CA LEU A 140 -0.96 -2.28 19.67
C LEU A 140 -0.49 -3.66 20.13
N ALA A 141 -1.34 -4.69 19.95
CA ALA A 141 -0.99 -6.07 20.29
C ALA A 141 0.20 -6.60 19.46
N GLY A 142 0.20 -6.36 18.15
CA GLY A 142 1.28 -6.75 17.24
C GLY A 142 2.60 -6.06 17.57
N ARG A 143 2.55 -4.76 17.91
CA ARG A 143 3.73 -4.02 18.40
C ARG A 143 4.26 -4.59 19.70
N GLY A 144 3.38 -4.85 20.67
CA GLY A 144 3.77 -5.49 21.94
C GLY A 144 4.39 -6.87 21.72
N MET A 145 3.78 -7.70 20.83
CA MET A 145 4.31 -9.02 20.50
C MET A 145 5.69 -8.94 19.84
N ALA A 146 5.91 -8.00 18.90
CA ALA A 146 7.21 -7.78 18.31
C ALA A 146 8.29 -7.46 19.35
N LEU A 147 7.98 -6.58 20.32
CA LEU A 147 8.90 -6.21 21.40
C LEU A 147 9.17 -7.38 22.35
N ILE A 148 8.15 -8.17 22.71
CA ILE A 148 8.31 -9.36 23.56
C ILE A 148 9.22 -10.38 22.87
N LEU A 149 8.96 -10.73 21.62
CA LEU A 149 9.76 -11.68 20.84
C LEU A 149 11.21 -11.20 20.68
N ALA A 150 11.42 -9.91 20.50
CA ALA A 150 12.71 -9.30 20.34
C ALA A 150 13.43 -8.98 21.68
N LYS A 151 12.78 -9.23 22.84
CA LYS A 151 13.30 -8.87 24.17
C LYS A 151 13.69 -7.39 24.28
N ASN A 152 12.88 -6.51 23.68
CA ASN A 152 13.09 -5.06 23.59
C ASN A 152 14.40 -4.63 22.87
N ALA A 153 14.99 -5.49 22.06
CA ALA A 153 16.20 -5.20 21.30
C ALA A 153 16.01 -5.60 19.83
N SER A 154 16.87 -5.13 18.95
CA SER A 154 16.91 -5.65 17.58
C SER A 154 17.51 -7.06 17.56
N VAL A 155 17.02 -7.91 16.66
CA VAL A 155 17.43 -9.32 16.52
C VAL A 155 18.27 -9.47 15.27
N GLY A 156 19.54 -9.90 15.39
CA GLY A 156 20.40 -10.14 14.22
C GLY A 156 19.90 -11.30 13.35
N VAL A 157 20.08 -11.18 12.04
CA VAL A 157 19.81 -12.23 11.05
C VAL A 157 21.04 -13.10 10.87
N ASP A 158 20.83 -14.42 10.75
CA ASP A 158 21.92 -15.34 10.35
C ASP A 158 22.22 -15.18 8.84
N GLY A 159 23.43 -14.68 8.56
CA GLY A 159 23.90 -14.47 7.18
C GLY A 159 24.33 -15.75 6.47
N GLY A 160 24.57 -16.85 7.20
CA GLY A 160 25.06 -18.12 6.63
C GLY A 160 23.95 -19.04 6.08
N SER A 161 22.71 -18.80 6.48
CA SER A 161 21.57 -19.69 6.22
C SER A 161 20.92 -19.55 4.82
N GLY A 162 21.37 -18.58 4.01
CA GLY A 162 20.75 -18.23 2.73
C GLY A 162 19.48 -17.38 2.85
N PHE A 163 19.03 -17.04 4.06
CA PHE A 163 17.86 -16.16 4.25
C PHE A 163 18.04 -14.78 3.61
N ILE A 164 19.23 -14.22 3.71
CA ILE A 164 19.55 -12.88 3.18
C ILE A 164 19.46 -12.78 1.65
N GLU A 165 19.41 -13.90 0.94
CA GLU A 165 19.33 -13.91 -0.52
C GLU A 165 18.07 -13.21 -1.05
N ILE A 166 16.96 -13.22 -0.29
CA ILE A 166 15.72 -12.53 -0.68
C ILE A 166 15.88 -11.00 -0.78
N GLY A 167 16.87 -10.41 -0.09
CA GLY A 167 17.21 -8.99 -0.18
C GLY A 167 18.23 -8.66 -1.27
N ARG A 168 18.85 -9.67 -1.90
CA ARG A 168 19.90 -9.49 -2.92
C ARG A 168 19.34 -9.22 -4.32
N ASN A 169 20.25 -9.13 -5.28
CA ASN A 169 19.89 -8.99 -6.68
C ASN A 169 19.88 -10.35 -7.40
N ALA A 170 18.88 -10.56 -8.26
CA ALA A 170 18.87 -11.62 -9.24
C ALA A 170 18.83 -10.99 -10.63
N PHE A 171 19.71 -11.43 -11.52
CA PHE A 171 19.82 -10.89 -12.89
C PHE A 171 19.99 -9.36 -12.95
N GLY A 172 20.69 -8.77 -11.96
CA GLY A 172 20.86 -7.33 -11.86
C GLY A 172 19.68 -6.53 -11.30
N ILE A 173 18.56 -7.20 -11.00
CA ILE A 173 17.34 -6.59 -10.42
C ILE A 173 17.21 -7.02 -8.95
N PRO A 174 16.89 -6.12 -8.00
CA PRO A 174 16.63 -6.52 -6.63
C PRO A 174 15.46 -7.50 -6.52
N ILE A 175 15.66 -8.62 -5.83
CA ILE A 175 14.60 -9.63 -5.64
C ILE A 175 13.34 -9.02 -5.02
N PRO A 176 13.38 -8.08 -4.05
CA PRO A 176 12.20 -7.41 -3.55
C PRO A 176 11.36 -6.73 -4.63
N VAL A 177 12.00 -6.18 -5.67
CA VAL A 177 11.30 -5.56 -6.80
C VAL A 177 10.58 -6.60 -7.66
N ILE A 178 11.24 -7.75 -7.89
CA ILE A 178 10.63 -8.87 -8.62
C ILE A 178 9.39 -9.36 -7.87
N ILE A 179 9.49 -9.54 -6.55
CA ILE A 179 8.37 -9.93 -5.67
C ILE A 179 7.24 -8.89 -5.76
N LEU A 180 7.56 -7.60 -5.69
CA LEU A 180 6.59 -6.53 -5.83
C LEU A 180 5.84 -6.61 -7.15
N VAL A 181 6.57 -6.69 -8.27
CA VAL A 181 5.99 -6.74 -9.62
C VAL A 181 5.05 -7.95 -9.76
N VAL A 182 5.51 -9.13 -9.32
CA VAL A 182 4.70 -10.35 -9.34
C VAL A 182 3.45 -10.18 -8.49
N ALA A 183 3.55 -9.63 -7.27
CA ALA A 183 2.41 -9.39 -6.39
C ALA A 183 1.40 -8.40 -7.03
N TYR A 184 1.86 -7.33 -7.69
CA TYR A 184 0.99 -6.38 -8.37
C TYR A 184 0.32 -6.96 -9.63
N ILE A 185 1.00 -7.83 -10.37
CA ILE A 185 0.40 -8.58 -11.49
C ILE A 185 -0.70 -9.50 -10.95
N ILE A 186 -0.41 -10.28 -9.91
CA ILE A 186 -1.40 -11.17 -9.27
C ILE A 186 -2.58 -10.34 -8.73
N GLY A 187 -2.32 -9.27 -7.99
CA GLY A 187 -3.35 -8.38 -7.46
C GLY A 187 -4.21 -7.76 -8.56
N SER A 188 -3.60 -7.34 -9.67
CA SER A 188 -4.32 -6.81 -10.83
C SER A 188 -5.21 -7.88 -11.49
N VAL A 189 -4.72 -9.10 -11.63
CA VAL A 189 -5.50 -10.23 -12.15
C VAL A 189 -6.65 -10.55 -11.21
N ILE A 190 -6.40 -10.62 -9.90
CA ILE A 190 -7.45 -10.87 -8.90
C ILE A 190 -8.53 -9.82 -8.98
N LEU A 191 -8.17 -8.54 -9.03
CA LEU A 191 -9.13 -7.44 -9.04
C LEU A 191 -9.96 -7.41 -10.33
N ASN A 192 -9.29 -7.48 -11.49
CA ASN A 192 -9.94 -7.17 -12.78
C ASN A 192 -10.57 -8.38 -13.45
N TYR A 193 -10.03 -9.60 -13.22
CA TYR A 193 -10.41 -10.79 -13.98
C TYR A 193 -11.10 -11.87 -13.15
N THR A 194 -11.15 -11.75 -11.79
CA THR A 194 -11.81 -12.77 -10.95
C THR A 194 -13.18 -12.32 -10.43
N ARG A 195 -13.98 -13.30 -9.99
CA ARG A 195 -15.24 -13.05 -9.26
C ARG A 195 -14.97 -12.33 -7.94
N PHE A 196 -13.87 -12.68 -7.27
CA PHE A 196 -13.50 -12.09 -5.99
C PHE A 196 -13.29 -10.56 -6.10
N GLY A 197 -12.56 -10.08 -7.11
CA GLY A 197 -12.37 -8.64 -7.32
C GLY A 197 -13.69 -7.89 -7.52
N ARG A 198 -14.61 -8.47 -8.30
CA ARG A 198 -15.96 -7.88 -8.47
C ARG A 198 -16.75 -7.84 -7.18
N HIS A 199 -16.65 -8.89 -6.34
CA HIS A 199 -17.32 -8.94 -5.04
C HIS A 199 -16.72 -7.92 -4.06
N VAL A 200 -15.41 -7.69 -4.06
CA VAL A 200 -14.73 -6.65 -3.28
C VAL A 200 -15.28 -5.27 -3.62
N LEU A 201 -15.38 -4.95 -4.90
CA LEU A 201 -15.90 -3.65 -5.35
C LEU A 201 -17.41 -3.50 -5.06
N ALA A 202 -18.19 -4.57 -5.23
CA ALA A 202 -19.61 -4.56 -4.90
C ALA A 202 -19.87 -4.35 -3.40
N LEU A 203 -19.10 -5.05 -2.55
CA LEU A 203 -19.16 -4.89 -1.10
C LEU A 203 -18.87 -3.45 -0.66
N GLY A 204 -17.81 -2.85 -1.19
CA GLY A 204 -17.45 -1.48 -0.87
C GLY A 204 -18.39 -0.42 -1.46
N GLY A 205 -19.09 -0.74 -2.54
CA GLY A 205 -20.11 0.14 -3.12
C GLY A 205 -21.35 0.25 -2.25
N ASN A 206 -21.88 -0.87 -1.80
CA ASN A 206 -22.99 -0.94 -0.84
C ASN A 206 -23.03 -2.34 -0.21
N GLU A 207 -22.64 -2.42 1.07
CA GLU A 207 -22.58 -3.69 1.81
C GLU A 207 -23.94 -4.37 1.95
N GLU A 208 -25.01 -3.60 2.16
CA GLU A 208 -26.34 -4.13 2.32
C GLU A 208 -26.90 -4.67 1.00
N ALA A 209 -26.74 -3.94 -0.08
CA ALA A 209 -27.11 -4.40 -1.42
C ALA A 209 -26.33 -5.65 -1.82
N ALA A 210 -25.03 -5.71 -1.54
CA ALA A 210 -24.19 -6.88 -1.80
C ALA A 210 -24.72 -8.12 -1.05
N ARG A 211 -25.12 -7.95 0.23
CA ARG A 211 -25.72 -9.03 1.02
C ARG A 211 -27.07 -9.48 0.45
N LEU A 212 -27.93 -8.55 0.04
CA LEU A 212 -29.22 -8.88 -0.57
C LEU A 212 -29.06 -9.62 -1.90
N MET A 213 -27.99 -9.36 -2.64
CA MET A 213 -27.61 -10.11 -3.87
C MET A 213 -26.99 -11.47 -3.57
N GLY A 214 -26.91 -11.90 -2.30
CA GLY A 214 -26.39 -13.21 -1.90
C GLY A 214 -24.87 -13.29 -1.80
N LEU A 215 -24.13 -12.18 -1.79
CA LEU A 215 -22.70 -12.19 -1.57
C LEU A 215 -22.36 -12.54 -0.10
N SER A 216 -21.33 -13.37 0.07
CA SER A 216 -20.83 -13.72 1.41
C SER A 216 -19.87 -12.61 1.91
N ASN A 217 -20.41 -11.49 2.42
CA ASN A 217 -19.64 -10.34 2.88
C ASN A 217 -18.56 -10.75 3.89
N ASP A 218 -18.88 -11.68 4.81
CA ASP A 218 -17.93 -12.19 5.81
C ASP A 218 -16.69 -12.83 5.17
N ARG A 219 -16.90 -13.69 4.16
CA ARG A 219 -15.78 -14.35 3.47
C ARG A 219 -14.91 -13.35 2.72
N ILE A 220 -15.53 -12.33 2.12
CA ILE A 220 -14.79 -11.27 1.42
C ILE A 220 -13.92 -10.50 2.42
N LYS A 221 -14.47 -10.06 3.55
CA LYS A 221 -13.75 -9.36 4.61
C LYS A 221 -12.59 -10.23 5.15
N LEU A 222 -12.87 -11.48 5.54
CA LEU A 222 -11.86 -12.42 6.00
C LEU A 222 -10.68 -12.53 5.02
N THR A 223 -10.98 -12.75 3.73
CA THR A 223 -9.94 -12.95 2.71
C THR A 223 -9.13 -11.67 2.49
N VAL A 224 -9.78 -10.50 2.42
CA VAL A 224 -9.10 -9.22 2.19
C VAL A 224 -8.14 -8.89 3.32
N TYR A 225 -8.56 -9.04 4.59
CA TYR A 225 -7.67 -8.81 5.73
C TYR A 225 -6.56 -9.85 5.84
N ALA A 226 -6.84 -11.13 5.51
CA ALA A 226 -5.79 -12.16 5.42
C ALA A 226 -4.73 -11.81 4.36
N MET A 227 -5.16 -11.32 3.19
CA MET A 227 -4.25 -10.84 2.14
C MET A 227 -3.42 -9.65 2.62
N SER A 228 -4.04 -8.68 3.30
CA SER A 228 -3.35 -7.51 3.87
C SER A 228 -2.28 -7.93 4.87
N GLY A 229 -2.63 -8.78 5.83
CA GLY A 229 -1.70 -9.30 6.83
C GLY A 229 -0.57 -10.14 6.20
N GLY A 230 -0.87 -10.97 5.21
CA GLY A 230 0.13 -11.79 4.51
C GLY A 230 1.13 -10.94 3.73
N LEU A 231 0.68 -9.88 3.04
CA LEU A 231 1.55 -8.94 2.32
C LEU A 231 2.38 -8.09 3.30
N ALA A 232 1.81 -7.69 4.45
CA ALA A 232 2.55 -7.03 5.51
C ALA A 232 3.62 -7.97 6.11
N GLY A 233 3.28 -9.25 6.32
CA GLY A 233 4.24 -10.27 6.75
C GLY A 233 5.40 -10.43 5.77
N LEU A 234 5.11 -10.50 4.46
CA LEU A 234 6.12 -10.57 3.40
C LEU A 234 7.01 -9.32 3.37
N ALA A 235 6.43 -8.13 3.55
CA ALA A 235 7.19 -6.89 3.67
C ALA A 235 8.15 -6.92 4.88
N GLY A 236 7.73 -7.49 6.01
CA GLY A 236 8.57 -7.68 7.19
C GLY A 236 9.74 -8.65 6.94
N VAL A 237 9.54 -9.74 6.20
CA VAL A 237 10.62 -10.65 5.79
C VAL A 237 11.66 -9.92 4.94
N ILE A 238 11.21 -9.16 3.96
CA ILE A 238 12.08 -8.34 3.09
C ILE A 238 12.84 -7.32 3.95
N LEU A 239 12.17 -6.63 4.88
CA LEU A 239 12.80 -5.69 5.81
C LEU A 239 13.96 -6.34 6.56
N ALA A 240 13.72 -7.49 7.20
CA ALA A 240 14.73 -8.19 7.98
C ALA A 240 15.95 -8.59 7.13
N SER A 241 15.72 -9.01 5.88
CA SER A 241 16.80 -9.35 4.95
C SER A 241 17.59 -8.12 4.50
N LEU A 242 16.95 -6.98 4.24
CA LEU A 242 17.61 -5.74 3.80
C LEU A 242 18.41 -5.07 4.92
N THR A 243 17.90 -5.09 6.14
CA THR A 243 18.54 -4.48 7.30
C THR A 243 19.46 -5.43 8.06
N PHE A 244 19.51 -6.71 7.66
CA PHE A 244 20.19 -7.80 8.40
C PHE A 244 19.74 -7.92 9.85
N THR A 245 18.53 -7.44 10.16
CA THR A 245 18.07 -7.29 11.55
C THR A 245 16.55 -7.32 11.60
N GLY A 246 15.98 -8.04 12.53
CA GLY A 246 14.58 -7.92 12.92
C GLY A 246 14.38 -6.68 13.80
N LEU A 247 13.54 -5.76 13.37
CA LEU A 247 13.35 -4.45 13.98
C LEU A 247 11.94 -4.32 14.59
N PRO A 248 11.78 -4.51 15.93
CA PRO A 248 10.46 -4.49 16.56
C PRO A 248 9.81 -3.10 16.60
N THR A 249 10.59 -2.02 16.48
CA THR A 249 10.12 -0.64 16.51
C THR A 249 9.88 -0.05 15.13
N GLU A 250 10.25 -0.76 14.07
CA GLU A 250 10.04 -0.30 12.70
C GLU A 250 8.55 -0.35 12.30
N GLY A 251 8.21 0.21 11.17
CA GLY A 251 6.84 0.18 10.65
C GLY A 251 5.87 1.18 11.29
N VAL A 252 6.34 2.08 12.16
CA VAL A 252 5.49 3.15 12.73
C VAL A 252 5.12 4.15 11.63
N GLY A 253 3.82 4.36 11.42
CA GLY A 253 3.28 5.24 10.37
C GLY A 253 3.28 4.64 8.96
N TRP A 254 3.69 3.36 8.80
CA TRP A 254 3.63 2.70 7.50
C TRP A 254 2.19 2.50 7.04
N GLU A 255 1.27 2.27 7.98
CA GLU A 255 -0.17 2.24 7.73
C GLU A 255 -0.68 3.53 7.10
N LEU A 256 -0.27 4.69 7.63
CA LEU A 256 -0.65 6.00 7.10
C LEU A 256 -0.05 6.25 5.72
N SER A 257 1.21 5.84 5.52
CA SER A 257 1.88 5.95 4.22
C SER A 257 1.22 5.06 3.17
N ALA A 258 0.80 3.84 3.54
CA ALA A 258 0.08 2.94 2.66
C ALA A 258 -1.31 3.50 2.27
N ILE A 259 -2.07 4.02 3.25
CA ILE A 259 -3.35 4.70 2.99
C ILE A 259 -3.12 5.87 2.03
N ALA A 260 -2.11 6.71 2.30
CA ALA A 260 -1.79 7.85 1.44
C ALA A 260 -1.49 7.41 0.00
N ALA A 261 -0.67 6.38 -0.20
CA ALA A 261 -0.35 5.85 -1.53
C ALA A 261 -1.59 5.35 -2.28
N VAL A 262 -2.46 4.62 -1.60
CA VAL A 262 -3.70 4.08 -2.15
C VAL A 262 -4.67 5.22 -2.55
N VAL A 263 -4.80 6.24 -1.70
CA VAL A 263 -5.69 7.39 -1.92
C VAL A 263 -5.15 8.30 -3.04
N VAL A 264 -3.85 8.58 -3.03
CA VAL A 264 -3.17 9.32 -4.12
C VAL A 264 -3.30 8.59 -5.45
N GLY A 265 -3.24 7.26 -5.43
CA GLY A 265 -3.53 6.40 -6.57
C GLY A 265 -4.99 6.46 -7.06
N GLY A 266 -5.89 7.15 -6.34
CA GLY A 266 -7.28 7.39 -6.75
C GLY A 266 -8.28 6.35 -6.25
N THR A 267 -7.91 5.46 -5.34
CA THR A 267 -8.85 4.58 -4.64
C THR A 267 -9.67 5.40 -3.63
N LEU A 268 -10.98 5.23 -3.63
CA LEU A 268 -11.87 5.97 -2.74
C LEU A 268 -11.85 5.37 -1.32
N LEU A 269 -11.69 6.21 -0.30
CA LEU A 269 -11.78 5.79 1.12
C LEU A 269 -13.16 5.24 1.51
N THR A 270 -14.20 5.65 0.78
CA THR A 270 -15.56 5.11 0.95
C THR A 270 -15.74 3.70 0.41
N GLY A 271 -14.77 3.17 -0.31
CA GLY A 271 -14.83 1.87 -0.99
C GLY A 271 -15.50 1.91 -2.37
N GLY A 272 -15.68 0.75 -2.96
CA GLY A 272 -16.38 0.51 -4.22
C GLY A 272 -15.60 0.86 -5.49
N LEU A 273 -14.56 1.67 -5.41
CA LEU A 273 -13.74 2.08 -6.56
C LEU A 273 -12.25 2.09 -6.19
N GLY A 274 -11.42 1.61 -7.11
CA GLY A 274 -9.97 1.64 -6.94
C GLY A 274 -9.23 0.92 -8.07
N SER A 275 -7.90 1.01 -8.04
CA SER A 275 -7.03 0.40 -9.06
C SER A 275 -5.69 -0.01 -8.45
N VAL A 276 -5.32 -1.27 -8.63
CA VAL A 276 -4.02 -1.81 -8.22
C VAL A 276 -2.88 -1.06 -8.92
N GLY A 277 -2.96 -0.85 -10.23
CA GLY A 277 -1.91 -0.12 -10.97
C GLY A 277 -1.76 1.33 -10.53
N ALA A 278 -2.87 2.01 -10.23
CA ALA A 278 -2.83 3.40 -9.75
C ALA A 278 -2.26 3.50 -8.33
N THR A 279 -2.48 2.50 -7.47
CA THR A 279 -1.80 2.39 -6.17
C THR A 279 -0.29 2.31 -6.33
N LEU A 280 0.23 1.55 -7.29
CA LEU A 280 1.67 1.48 -7.56
C LEU A 280 2.24 2.86 -7.91
N VAL A 281 1.52 3.62 -8.75
CA VAL A 281 1.91 5.02 -9.07
C VAL A 281 1.94 5.86 -7.80
N GLY A 282 0.95 5.71 -6.91
CA GLY A 282 0.92 6.40 -5.62
C GLY A 282 2.10 6.04 -4.71
N VAL A 283 2.46 4.76 -4.64
CA VAL A 283 3.64 4.28 -3.88
C VAL A 283 4.92 4.91 -4.40
N ILE A 284 5.14 4.86 -5.73
CA ILE A 284 6.33 5.42 -6.36
C ILE A 284 6.38 6.94 -6.17
N LEU A 285 5.24 7.64 -6.30
CA LEU A 285 5.15 9.08 -6.11
C LEU A 285 5.55 9.49 -4.68
N LEU A 286 4.97 8.83 -3.66
CA LEU A 286 5.33 9.12 -2.27
C LEU A 286 6.79 8.77 -1.99
N GLY A 287 7.26 7.63 -2.45
CA GLY A 287 8.66 7.24 -2.31
C GLY A 287 9.59 8.27 -2.94
N LEU A 288 9.23 8.80 -4.12
CA LEU A 288 10.02 9.80 -4.83
C LEU A 288 10.12 11.12 -4.07
N ILE A 289 9.04 11.56 -3.40
CA ILE A 289 9.07 12.73 -2.53
C ILE A 289 10.13 12.54 -1.43
N PHE A 290 10.18 11.36 -0.79
CA PHE A 290 11.19 11.07 0.23
C PHE A 290 12.60 10.96 -0.33
N ASN A 291 12.74 10.36 -1.51
CA ASN A 291 14.03 10.30 -2.19
C ASN A 291 14.58 11.70 -2.45
N ILE A 292 13.75 12.61 -2.95
CA ILE A 292 14.11 14.03 -3.16
C ILE A 292 14.48 14.72 -1.84
N LEU A 293 13.72 14.51 -0.77
CA LEU A 293 14.04 15.08 0.54
C LEU A 293 15.38 14.57 1.09
N ASN A 294 15.72 13.31 0.83
CA ASN A 294 17.01 12.74 1.21
C ASN A 294 18.17 13.36 0.40
N PHE A 295 17.98 13.64 -0.90
CA PHE A 295 18.95 14.37 -1.70
C PHE A 295 19.17 15.80 -1.18
N GLU A 296 18.10 16.54 -0.85
CA GLU A 296 18.22 17.89 -0.27
C GLU A 296 18.98 17.86 1.07
N ASN A 297 18.73 16.87 1.92
CA ASN A 297 19.50 16.70 3.14
C ASN A 297 21.01 16.47 2.87
N GLY A 298 21.35 15.74 1.81
CA GLY A 298 22.73 15.48 1.41
C GLY A 298 23.45 16.73 0.88
N TYR A 299 22.72 17.68 0.28
CA TYR A 299 23.28 18.96 -0.21
C TYR A 299 23.58 19.98 0.90
N GLY A 300 23.12 19.74 2.13
CA GLY A 300 23.48 20.57 3.30
C GLY A 300 22.85 21.96 3.35
N SER A 301 22.08 22.36 2.34
CA SER A 301 21.39 23.67 2.34
C SER A 301 20.19 23.68 3.30
N PHE A 302 19.66 22.50 3.64
CA PHE A 302 18.51 22.34 4.51
C PHE A 302 18.55 20.95 5.15
N SER A 303 18.80 20.85 6.46
CA SER A 303 18.78 19.56 7.15
C SER A 303 17.39 19.27 7.72
N LEU A 304 16.64 18.41 7.03
CA LEU A 304 15.35 17.90 7.51
C LEU A 304 15.58 16.65 8.34
N SER A 305 15.38 16.74 9.65
CA SER A 305 15.38 15.54 10.50
C SER A 305 14.26 14.57 10.09
N ALA A 306 14.38 13.29 10.47
CA ALA A 306 13.34 12.28 10.26
C ALA A 306 11.96 12.71 10.82
N TYR A 307 11.96 13.54 11.87
CA TYR A 307 10.74 14.10 12.45
C TYR A 307 10.05 15.10 11.51
N TRP A 308 10.81 15.99 10.88
CA TRP A 308 10.28 16.91 9.87
C TRP A 308 9.75 16.20 8.65
N GLN A 309 10.40 15.12 8.20
CA GLN A 309 9.89 14.27 7.13
C GLN A 309 8.52 13.68 7.50
N SER A 310 8.31 13.30 8.77
CA SER A 310 7.02 12.81 9.25
C SER A 310 5.94 13.90 9.26
N VAL A 311 6.29 15.15 9.61
CA VAL A 311 5.37 16.31 9.51
C VAL A 311 4.97 16.54 8.06
N ILE A 312 5.91 16.51 7.12
CA ILE A 312 5.65 16.68 5.69
C ILE A 312 4.71 15.57 5.17
N ARG A 313 4.92 14.30 5.60
CA ARG A 313 4.01 13.19 5.27
C ARG A 313 2.59 13.47 5.72
N GLY A 314 2.42 13.85 6.99
CA GLY A 314 1.10 14.15 7.56
C GLY A 314 0.40 15.31 6.84
N ALA A 315 1.14 16.38 6.56
CA ALA A 315 0.62 17.53 5.82
C ALA A 315 0.22 17.15 4.38
N PHE A 316 1.07 16.37 3.69
CA PHE A 316 0.78 15.89 2.34
C PHE A 316 -0.49 15.02 2.32
N LEU A 317 -0.61 14.06 3.24
CA LEU A 317 -1.78 13.20 3.37
C LEU A 317 -3.05 14.04 3.58
N LEU A 318 -3.01 15.02 4.48
CA LEU A 318 -4.14 15.90 4.75
C LEU A 318 -4.56 16.69 3.49
N ILE A 319 -3.61 17.26 2.78
CA ILE A 319 -3.86 18.00 1.52
C ILE A 319 -4.52 17.09 0.49
N VAL A 320 -4.01 15.87 0.30
CA VAL A 320 -4.55 14.90 -0.66
C VAL A 320 -5.99 14.51 -0.30
N ILE A 321 -6.27 14.23 0.97
CA ILE A 321 -7.64 13.89 1.43
C ILE A 321 -8.61 15.06 1.20
N ILE A 322 -8.19 16.30 1.52
CA ILE A 322 -9.01 17.49 1.30
C ILE A 322 -9.31 17.68 -0.20
N LEU A 323 -8.30 17.53 -1.05
CA LEU A 323 -8.47 17.63 -2.50
C LEU A 323 -9.39 16.54 -3.04
N GLN A 324 -9.21 15.29 -2.60
CA GLN A 324 -10.05 14.17 -3.00
C GLN A 324 -11.52 14.40 -2.60
N ASN A 325 -11.78 14.84 -1.38
CA ASN A 325 -13.13 15.11 -0.89
C ASN A 325 -13.82 16.25 -1.68
N ARG A 326 -13.08 17.32 -2.02
CA ARG A 326 -13.61 18.40 -2.86
C ARG A 326 -13.95 17.95 -4.27
N LEU A 327 -13.18 17.02 -4.84
CA LEU A 327 -13.42 16.47 -6.18
C LEU A 327 -14.64 15.55 -6.22
N ILE A 328 -14.86 14.75 -5.15
CA ILE A 328 -16.04 13.86 -5.03
C ILE A 328 -17.31 14.71 -4.93
N ARG A 329 -17.35 15.69 -4.03
CA ARG A 329 -18.53 16.57 -3.86
C ARG A 329 -18.95 17.31 -5.13
N ARG A 330 -18.01 17.66 -6.00
CA ARG A 330 -18.33 18.27 -7.30
C ARG A 330 -18.96 17.29 -8.30
N ARG A 331 -18.81 15.98 -8.13
CA ARG A 331 -19.46 14.97 -8.99
C ARG A 331 -20.91 14.69 -8.59
N GLU A 332 -21.28 14.92 -7.33
CA GLU A 332 -22.66 14.73 -6.85
C GLU A 332 -23.56 15.92 -7.20
N ILE A 333 -23.00 17.04 -7.64
CA ILE A 333 -23.73 18.29 -7.98
C ILE A 333 -23.92 18.44 -9.49
N LEU A 334 -23.23 17.63 -10.32
CA LEU A 334 -23.34 17.60 -11.79
C LEU A 334 -24.06 16.33 -12.25
#